data_6a7902364d70a79cd6fac8d8969f5a82
#
_entry.id   6a7902364d70a79cd6fac8d8969f5a82
#
_cell.length_a   1.000
_cell.length_b   1.000
_cell.length_c   1.000
_cell.angle_alpha   90.00
_cell.angle_beta   90.00
_cell.angle_gamma   90.00
#
_symmetry.space_group_name_H-M   'P 1'
#
loop_
_entity.id
_entity.type
_entity.pdbx_description
1 polymer ?
#
loop_
_entity_poly.entity_id
_entity_poly.type
_entity_poly.pdbx_seq_one_letter_code
_entity_poly.pdbx_strand_id
1 'polypeptide(L)'
;MKKKAISLLLAAAMVFSMAACGAKSDSDTKETKKETTTDAKDESSDKEITAVARGTFYPIAYTDDGGNLTGFEVEALKEACDRAGISVKWEVSDDYSAMFGGIDSGLYDTIVGQVSVTDERKETYQFTDVYAENSIKMCVRGDDPAETLDDLQGRKVCIEFGTVLQDFFDKYNSEHGADEQIECVETAG
;
A
#
# COMPACT_ATOMS: atom_id res chain seq x y z
N MET A 1 29.60 -44.03 2.54
CA MET A 1 30.82 -43.90 1.70
C MET A 1 30.87 -42.45 1.28
N LYS A 2 31.71 -41.63 1.94
CA LYS A 2 32.93 -41.04 1.36
C LYS A 2 32.65 -40.13 0.18
N LYS A 3 32.90 -38.80 0.17
CA LYS A 3 34.09 -38.03 0.61
C LYS A 3 33.71 -36.55 0.56
N LYS A 4 33.94 -35.69 1.59
CA LYS A 4 35.15 -34.84 1.78
C LYS A 4 35.29 -33.83 0.62
N ALA A 5 35.07 -32.55 0.88
CA ALA A 5 35.92 -31.49 1.47
C ALA A 5 36.97 -31.01 0.47
N ILE A 6 37.15 -29.71 0.39
CA ILE A 6 38.41 -28.96 0.18
C ILE A 6 37.98 -27.54 -0.16
N SER A 7 38.12 -26.59 0.72
CA SER A 7 39.29 -25.73 1.03
C SER A 7 39.29 -24.46 0.22
N LEU A 8 39.25 -23.39 0.83
CA LEU A 8 40.22 -22.59 1.62
C LEU A 8 40.84 -21.46 0.79
N LEU A 9 40.70 -20.25 1.33
CA LEU A 9 41.65 -19.12 1.26
C LEU A 9 41.95 -18.43 -0.05
N LEU A 10 41.58 -17.14 -0.11
CA LEU A 10 42.58 -16.10 -0.40
C LEU A 10 42.16 -14.77 0.28
N ALA A 11 42.84 -14.49 1.38
CA ALA A 11 42.98 -13.16 1.93
C ALA A 11 44.22 -12.54 1.30
N ALA A 12 44.14 -11.34 0.83
CA ALA A 12 45.30 -10.50 0.61
C ALA A 12 44.91 -9.02 0.75
N ALA A 13 45.39 -8.50 1.83
CA ALA A 13 45.49 -7.11 2.18
C ALA A 13 46.33 -6.33 1.20
N MET A 14 45.96 -5.03 0.96
CA MET A 14 46.98 -4.03 0.69
C MET A 14 46.64 -2.73 1.37
N VAL A 15 47.56 -2.39 2.19
CA VAL A 15 47.68 -1.23 3.07
C VAL A 15 48.55 -0.19 2.36
N PHE A 16 48.39 1.06 2.69
CA PHE A 16 49.32 2.20 2.59
C PHE A 16 49.52 2.95 1.27
N SER A 17 49.16 4.22 1.32
CA SER A 17 50.21 5.26 1.34
C SER A 17 49.67 6.62 1.81
N MET A 18 50.23 7.05 2.95
CA MET A 18 50.32 8.44 3.40
C MET A 18 51.54 9.10 2.77
N ALA A 19 51.45 10.37 2.39
CA ALA A 19 52.52 11.35 2.36
C ALA A 19 51.82 12.70 2.22
N ALA A 20 51.74 13.58 3.17
CA ALA A 20 52.64 14.40 3.96
C ALA A 20 53.52 15.35 3.11
N CYS A 21 53.38 16.64 3.43
CA CYS A 21 54.24 17.82 3.46
C CYS A 21 53.51 19.03 2.84
N GLY A 22 53.18 20.12 3.49
CA GLY A 22 53.96 20.88 4.47
C GLY A 22 54.55 22.11 3.84
N ALA A 23 54.04 23.33 4.14
CA ALA A 23 54.82 24.53 4.44
C ALA A 23 53.91 25.73 4.71
N LYS A 24 54.29 26.46 5.73
CA LYS A 24 53.76 27.72 6.26
C LYS A 24 53.96 28.91 5.30
N SER A 25 53.06 29.88 5.36
CA SER A 25 53.46 31.31 5.53
C SER A 25 52.31 32.15 6.02
N ASP A 26 52.60 33.00 6.99
CA ASP A 26 51.76 33.98 7.66
C ASP A 26 51.27 35.10 6.72
N SER A 27 50.11 35.66 6.95
CA SER A 27 49.95 37.08 7.37
C SER A 27 48.53 37.60 7.24
N ASP A 28 48.03 38.13 8.36
CA ASP A 28 47.13 39.30 8.59
C ASP A 28 45.70 39.36 8.04
N THR A 29 44.80 39.28 9.01
CA THR A 29 43.72 40.21 9.40
C THR A 29 42.83 40.84 8.30
N LYS A 30 41.54 40.40 8.28
CA LYS A 30 40.38 41.32 8.44
C LYS A 30 39.12 40.53 8.72
N GLU A 31 38.50 40.81 9.86
CA GLU A 31 37.14 40.46 10.18
C GLU A 31 36.17 40.98 9.12
N THR A 32 35.39 40.09 8.56
CA THR A 32 34.10 40.40 7.96
C THR A 32 33.13 39.30 8.33
N LYS A 33 32.22 39.68 9.21
CA LYS A 33 31.09 38.92 9.66
C LYS A 33 30.27 38.49 8.42
N LYS A 34 30.34 37.21 8.04
CA LYS A 34 29.51 36.63 7.02
C LYS A 34 28.53 35.70 7.73
N GLU A 35 27.27 36.12 7.69
CA GLU A 35 26.15 35.30 8.08
C GLU A 35 26.27 33.91 7.42
N THR A 36 26.32 32.91 8.27
CA THR A 36 26.22 31.51 7.83
C THR A 36 24.77 31.25 7.50
N THR A 37 24.41 31.47 6.27
CA THR A 37 23.27 30.79 5.67
C THR A 37 23.65 29.32 5.67
N THR A 38 23.04 28.59 6.58
CA THR A 38 23.03 27.13 6.55
C THR A 38 22.23 26.76 5.31
N ASP A 39 22.91 26.48 4.21
CA ASP A 39 22.33 25.72 3.12
C ASP A 39 21.96 24.38 3.73
N ALA A 40 20.67 24.20 4.00
CA ALA A 40 20.08 22.92 4.19
C ALA A 40 20.28 22.15 2.88
N LYS A 41 21.32 21.35 2.84
CA LYS A 41 21.53 20.37 1.80
C LYS A 41 20.33 19.45 1.88
N ASP A 42 19.42 19.62 0.95
CA ASP A 42 18.30 18.73 0.69
C ASP A 42 18.90 17.33 0.44
N GLU A 43 18.99 16.52 1.48
CA GLU A 43 19.16 15.09 1.36
C GLU A 43 17.80 14.56 0.91
N SER A 44 17.51 14.70 -0.38
CA SER A 44 16.51 13.90 -1.06
C SER A 44 16.85 12.44 -0.73
N SER A 45 16.20 11.89 0.29
CA SER A 45 16.31 10.47 0.56
C SER A 45 15.63 9.79 -0.63
N ASP A 46 16.39 9.01 -1.39
CA ASP A 46 15.90 8.14 -2.47
C ASP A 46 15.01 7.01 -1.91
N LYS A 47 14.07 7.35 -1.03
CA LYS A 47 13.08 6.42 -0.52
C LYS A 47 11.98 6.29 -1.55
N GLU A 48 11.79 5.08 -2.04
CA GLU A 48 10.71 4.71 -2.93
C GLU A 48 9.87 3.63 -2.27
N ILE A 49 8.55 3.71 -2.44
CA ILE A 49 7.60 2.66 -2.08
C ILE A 49 6.87 2.17 -3.33
N THR A 50 6.49 0.91 -3.35
CA THR A 50 5.62 0.33 -4.36
C THR A 50 4.20 0.24 -3.80
N ALA A 51 3.28 1.00 -4.38
CA ALA A 51 1.87 0.99 -4.02
C ALA A 51 1.07 0.25 -5.10
N VAL A 52 0.18 -0.66 -4.68
CA VAL A 52 -0.79 -1.27 -5.59
C VAL A 52 -2.15 -0.61 -5.41
N ALA A 53 -2.78 -0.26 -6.52
CA ALA A 53 -4.11 0.33 -6.55
C ALA A 53 -5.02 -0.40 -7.55
N ARG A 54 -6.32 -0.23 -7.38
CA ARG A 54 -7.30 -0.69 -8.38
C ARG A 54 -7.30 0.22 -9.59
N GLY A 55 -7.54 -0.35 -10.78
CA GLY A 55 -7.62 0.40 -12.03
C GLY A 55 -9.04 0.76 -12.45
N THR A 56 -10.06 0.18 -11.79
CA THR A 56 -11.48 0.27 -12.21
C THR A 56 -12.41 0.83 -11.12
N PHE A 57 -11.89 1.17 -9.94
CA PHE A 57 -12.70 1.55 -8.78
C PHE A 57 -12.96 3.06 -8.70
N TYR A 58 -13.81 3.57 -9.60
CA TYR A 58 -14.22 4.98 -9.62
C TYR A 58 -15.10 5.34 -8.41
N PRO A 59 -14.93 6.50 -7.76
CA PRO A 59 -13.92 7.54 -7.99
C PRO A 59 -12.69 7.41 -7.06
N ILE A 60 -12.46 6.26 -6.47
CA ILE A 60 -11.50 6.03 -5.39
C ILE A 60 -10.09 5.79 -5.94
N ALA A 61 -9.94 4.80 -6.82
CA ALA A 61 -8.71 4.46 -7.50
C ALA A 61 -9.04 3.86 -8.87
N TYR A 62 -8.76 4.57 -9.94
CA TYR A 62 -9.13 4.16 -11.30
C TYR A 62 -8.17 4.71 -12.34
N THR A 63 -8.20 4.11 -13.52
CA THR A 63 -7.47 4.62 -14.69
C THR A 63 -8.42 5.49 -15.50
N ASP A 64 -8.03 6.73 -15.75
CA ASP A 64 -8.79 7.69 -16.54
C ASP A 64 -8.75 7.36 -18.05
N ASP A 65 -9.51 8.11 -18.85
CA ASP A 65 -9.56 7.95 -20.33
C ASP A 65 -8.18 8.21 -20.99
N GLY A 66 -7.28 8.88 -20.30
CA GLY A 66 -5.91 9.14 -20.75
C GLY A 66 -4.92 8.01 -20.39
N GLY A 67 -5.38 6.99 -19.66
CA GLY A 67 -4.55 5.89 -19.17
C GLY A 67 -3.78 6.23 -17.89
N ASN A 68 -4.13 7.31 -17.18
CA ASN A 68 -3.45 7.70 -15.95
C ASN A 68 -4.19 7.12 -14.74
N LEU A 69 -3.44 6.53 -13.80
CA LEU A 69 -3.97 6.12 -12.51
C LEU A 69 -4.27 7.37 -11.66
N THR A 70 -5.49 7.50 -11.18
CA THR A 70 -6.00 8.64 -10.43
C THR A 70 -7.12 8.22 -9.48
N GLY A 71 -7.72 9.14 -8.77
CA GLY A 71 -8.81 8.95 -7.83
C GLY A 71 -8.43 9.43 -6.43
N PHE A 72 -9.45 9.51 -5.56
CA PHE A 72 -9.31 10.12 -4.23
C PHE A 72 -8.13 9.55 -3.44
N GLU A 73 -8.02 8.22 -3.34
CA GLU A 73 -6.96 7.60 -2.53
C GLU A 73 -5.59 7.64 -3.22
N VAL A 74 -5.56 7.55 -4.55
CA VAL A 74 -4.32 7.68 -5.33
C VAL A 74 -3.71 9.07 -5.12
N GLU A 75 -4.54 10.12 -5.24
CA GLU A 75 -4.11 11.52 -5.04
C GLU A 75 -3.72 11.78 -3.57
N ALA A 76 -4.44 11.19 -2.61
CA ALA A 76 -4.12 11.32 -1.18
C ALA A 76 -2.76 10.70 -0.84
N LEU A 77 -2.47 9.48 -1.31
CA LEU A 77 -1.16 8.87 -1.08
C LEU A 77 -0.04 9.64 -1.78
N LYS A 78 -0.27 10.08 -3.01
CA LYS A 78 0.68 10.88 -3.77
C LYS A 78 1.08 12.15 -3.03
N GLU A 79 0.09 12.93 -2.59
CA GLU A 79 0.32 14.14 -1.81
C GLU A 79 1.05 13.86 -0.48
N ALA A 80 0.69 12.79 0.22
CA ALA A 80 1.34 12.40 1.46
C ALA A 80 2.82 12.04 1.23
N CYS A 81 3.11 11.28 0.18
CA CYS A 81 4.47 10.89 -0.17
C CYS A 81 5.30 12.07 -0.66
N ASP A 82 4.73 12.97 -1.46
CA ASP A 82 5.39 14.19 -1.92
C ASP A 82 5.81 15.06 -0.73
N ARG A 83 4.93 15.22 0.28
CA ARG A 83 5.27 15.95 1.52
C ARG A 83 6.33 15.27 2.35
N ALA A 84 6.39 13.94 2.30
CA ALA A 84 7.39 13.16 3.03
C ALA A 84 8.73 13.00 2.28
N GLY A 85 8.84 13.48 1.05
CA GLY A 85 10.01 13.27 0.20
C GLY A 85 10.19 11.80 -0.22
N ILE A 86 9.08 11.08 -0.43
CA ILE A 86 9.07 9.67 -0.82
C ILE A 86 8.52 9.56 -2.25
N SER A 87 9.19 8.83 -3.12
CA SER A 87 8.65 8.49 -4.44
C SER A 87 7.72 7.28 -4.37
N VAL A 88 6.72 7.22 -5.25
CA VAL A 88 5.77 6.11 -5.32
C VAL A 88 5.83 5.47 -6.69
N LYS A 89 6.18 4.19 -6.71
CA LYS A 89 5.98 3.32 -7.86
C LYS A 89 4.58 2.72 -7.79
N TRP A 90 3.78 2.91 -8.83
CA TRP A 90 2.42 2.42 -8.89
C TRP A 90 2.32 1.11 -9.67
N GLU A 91 1.60 0.16 -9.09
CA GLU A 91 1.16 -1.06 -9.74
C GLU A 91 -0.38 -1.11 -9.73
N VAL A 92 -0.99 -1.75 -10.72
CA VAL A 92 -2.45 -1.83 -10.85
C VAL A 92 -2.87 -3.29 -10.78
N SER A 93 -3.85 -3.58 -9.92
CA SER A 93 -4.50 -4.88 -9.82
C SER A 93 -5.97 -4.71 -9.50
N ASP A 94 -6.86 -5.30 -10.27
CA ASP A 94 -8.29 -5.31 -9.98
C ASP A 94 -8.73 -6.54 -9.18
N ASP A 95 -7.82 -7.49 -8.93
CA ASP A 95 -8.03 -8.61 -8.02
C ASP A 95 -7.67 -8.18 -6.58
N TYR A 96 -8.70 -7.95 -5.78
CA TYR A 96 -8.56 -7.49 -4.40
C TYR A 96 -7.79 -8.48 -3.52
N SER A 97 -8.03 -9.79 -3.70
CA SER A 97 -7.33 -10.83 -2.93
C SER A 97 -5.85 -10.92 -3.30
N ALA A 98 -5.53 -10.77 -4.60
CA ALA A 98 -4.16 -10.77 -5.08
C ALA A 98 -3.35 -9.59 -4.55
N MET A 99 -3.99 -8.44 -4.26
CA MET A 99 -3.30 -7.29 -3.68
C MET A 99 -2.74 -7.62 -2.29
N PHE A 100 -3.49 -8.32 -1.44
CA PHE A 100 -2.99 -8.78 -0.13
C PHE A 100 -1.87 -9.81 -0.28
N GLY A 101 -2.01 -10.78 -1.18
CA GLY A 101 -0.91 -11.71 -1.48
C GLY A 101 0.38 -11.02 -1.93
N GLY A 102 0.25 -9.87 -2.60
CA GLY A 102 1.38 -9.03 -2.97
C GLY A 102 2.07 -8.36 -1.76
N ILE A 103 1.29 -7.91 -0.76
CA ILE A 103 1.84 -7.42 0.52
C ILE A 103 2.55 -8.55 1.26
N ASP A 104 1.90 -9.71 1.40
CA ASP A 104 2.46 -10.85 2.14
C ASP A 104 3.78 -11.35 1.55
N SER A 105 3.93 -11.26 0.24
CA SER A 105 5.16 -11.64 -0.46
C SER A 105 6.21 -10.53 -0.54
N GLY A 106 5.90 -9.30 -0.10
CA GLY A 106 6.77 -8.14 -0.20
C GLY A 106 6.90 -7.59 -1.62
N LEU A 107 5.95 -7.90 -2.51
CA LEU A 107 5.88 -7.32 -3.85
C LEU A 107 5.42 -5.87 -3.80
N TYR A 108 4.54 -5.54 -2.85
CA TYR A 108 4.01 -4.21 -2.61
C TYR A 108 4.28 -3.78 -1.17
N ASP A 109 4.48 -2.49 -0.96
CA ASP A 109 4.65 -1.89 0.36
C ASP A 109 3.32 -1.41 0.93
N THR A 110 2.35 -1.07 0.08
CA THR A 110 1.03 -0.59 0.51
C THR A 110 -0.06 -0.86 -0.53
N ILE A 111 -1.31 -0.94 -0.05
CA ILE A 111 -2.52 -1.07 -0.86
C ILE A 111 -3.32 0.22 -0.79
N VAL A 112 -3.85 0.65 -1.95
CA VAL A 112 -4.75 1.78 -2.14
C VAL A 112 -6.02 1.28 -2.82
N GLY A 113 -7.15 1.28 -2.13
CA GLY A 113 -8.41 0.76 -2.69
C GLY A 113 -9.48 0.48 -1.66
N GLN A 114 -9.76 1.44 -0.77
CA GLN A 114 -10.76 1.33 0.31
C GLN A 114 -10.60 0.09 1.19
N VAL A 115 -9.38 -0.16 1.64
CA VAL A 115 -9.12 -1.27 2.55
C VAL A 115 -9.76 -0.99 3.91
N SER A 116 -10.82 -1.73 4.22
CA SER A 116 -11.50 -1.62 5.51
C SER A 116 -10.60 -2.11 6.65
N VAL A 117 -10.52 -1.32 7.70
CA VAL A 117 -9.82 -1.69 8.93
C VAL A 117 -10.70 -2.64 9.73
N THR A 118 -10.27 -3.89 9.92
CA THR A 118 -10.92 -4.88 10.78
C THR A 118 -9.95 -5.37 11.85
N ASP A 119 -10.48 -5.91 12.95
CA ASP A 119 -9.61 -6.42 14.01
C ASP A 119 -8.80 -7.64 13.54
N GLU A 120 -9.38 -8.49 12.71
CA GLU A 120 -8.68 -9.61 12.07
C GLU A 120 -7.51 -9.13 11.20
N ARG A 121 -7.74 -8.12 10.34
CA ARG A 121 -6.69 -7.58 9.49
C ARG A 121 -5.58 -6.90 10.28
N LYS A 122 -5.89 -6.28 11.42
CA LYS A 122 -4.89 -5.69 12.32
C LYS A 122 -3.95 -6.72 12.95
N GLU A 123 -4.35 -8.00 13.03
CA GLU A 123 -3.47 -9.07 13.51
C GLU A 123 -2.31 -9.33 12.54
N THR A 124 -2.50 -9.06 11.25
CA THR A 124 -1.52 -9.36 10.21
C THR A 124 -0.91 -8.10 9.59
N TYR A 125 -1.70 -7.03 9.42
CA TYR A 125 -1.32 -5.82 8.70
C TYR A 125 -1.30 -4.59 9.59
N GLN A 126 -0.44 -3.64 9.24
CA GLN A 126 -0.46 -2.31 9.82
C GLN A 126 -1.28 -1.36 8.96
N PHE A 127 -2.01 -0.47 9.62
CA PHE A 127 -2.83 0.53 8.96
C PHE A 127 -2.35 1.94 9.34
N THR A 128 -2.57 2.89 8.45
CA THR A 128 -2.50 4.31 8.78
C THR A 128 -3.65 4.70 9.72
N ASP A 129 -3.65 5.93 10.18
CA ASP A 129 -4.86 6.51 10.77
C ASP A 129 -6.01 6.47 9.75
N VAL A 130 -7.24 6.34 10.25
CA VAL A 130 -8.44 6.36 9.40
C VAL A 130 -8.59 7.77 8.81
N TYR A 131 -8.52 7.89 7.50
CA TYR A 131 -8.61 9.17 6.77
C TYR A 131 -9.95 9.34 6.03
N ALA A 132 -10.78 8.28 5.95
CA ALA A 132 -12.11 8.31 5.36
C ALA A 132 -13.03 7.28 6.01
N GLU A 133 -14.31 7.62 6.11
CA GLU A 133 -15.35 6.70 6.53
C GLU A 133 -16.33 6.47 5.39
N ASN A 134 -16.82 5.25 5.26
CA ASN A 134 -17.76 4.85 4.22
C ASN A 134 -18.91 4.03 4.79
N SER A 135 -20.08 4.08 4.15
CA SER A 135 -21.21 3.23 4.48
C SER A 135 -21.53 2.31 3.31
N ILE A 136 -21.69 1.02 3.63
CA ILE A 136 -22.11 0.01 2.64
C ILE A 136 -23.62 0.03 2.55
N LYS A 137 -24.14 -0.03 1.32
CA LYS A 137 -25.57 -0.12 1.05
C LYS A 137 -25.82 -1.19 -0.01
N MET A 138 -26.90 -1.95 0.17
CA MET A 138 -27.37 -2.87 -0.84
C MET A 138 -28.17 -2.10 -1.91
N CYS A 139 -27.93 -2.45 -3.16
CA CYS A 139 -28.64 -1.90 -4.31
C CYS A 139 -29.60 -2.97 -4.85
N VAL A 140 -30.85 -2.62 -4.97
CA VAL A 140 -31.89 -3.44 -5.59
C VAL A 140 -32.53 -2.67 -6.75
N ARG A 141 -33.29 -3.38 -7.60
CA ARG A 141 -34.04 -2.69 -8.68
C ARG A 141 -35.07 -1.74 -8.07
N GLY A 142 -35.35 -0.64 -8.76
CA GLY A 142 -36.26 0.38 -8.28
C GLY A 142 -37.72 -0.06 -8.07
N ASP A 143 -38.11 -1.21 -8.62
CA ASP A 143 -39.42 -1.87 -8.46
C ASP A 143 -39.37 -3.02 -7.44
N ASP A 144 -38.23 -3.30 -6.84
CA ASP A 144 -38.04 -4.35 -5.84
C ASP A 144 -38.52 -3.83 -4.47
N PRO A 145 -39.38 -4.60 -3.77
CA PRO A 145 -39.93 -4.16 -2.48
C PRO A 145 -38.96 -4.36 -1.30
N ALA A 146 -37.78 -4.93 -1.50
CA ALA A 146 -36.83 -5.20 -0.42
C ALA A 146 -36.34 -3.90 0.24
N GLU A 147 -36.52 -3.75 1.53
CA GLU A 147 -36.09 -2.62 2.35
C GLU A 147 -35.07 -3.02 3.41
N THR A 148 -35.04 -4.30 3.76
CA THR A 148 -34.20 -4.86 4.82
C THR A 148 -33.35 -6.01 4.30
N LEU A 149 -32.38 -6.45 5.10
CA LEU A 149 -31.56 -7.60 4.79
C LEU A 149 -32.38 -8.89 4.77
N ASP A 150 -33.38 -9.02 5.66
CA ASP A 150 -34.24 -10.19 5.75
C ASP A 150 -35.11 -10.37 4.48
N ASP A 151 -35.41 -9.28 3.78
CA ASP A 151 -36.13 -9.36 2.49
C ASP A 151 -35.27 -9.96 1.35
N LEU A 152 -33.98 -10.17 1.62
CA LEU A 152 -33.04 -10.80 0.68
C LEU A 152 -32.85 -12.31 0.96
N GLN A 153 -33.47 -12.87 2.00
CA GLN A 153 -33.40 -14.30 2.34
C GLN A 153 -33.84 -15.15 1.14
N GLY A 154 -33.12 -16.23 0.88
CA GLY A 154 -33.34 -17.12 -0.27
C GLY A 154 -33.00 -16.54 -1.64
N ARG A 155 -32.47 -15.30 -1.67
CA ARG A 155 -32.11 -14.58 -2.92
C ARG A 155 -30.60 -14.62 -3.16
N LYS A 156 -30.21 -14.23 -4.38
CA LYS A 156 -28.79 -14.06 -4.76
C LYS A 156 -28.38 -12.61 -4.63
N VAL A 157 -27.25 -12.40 -3.96
CA VAL A 157 -26.61 -11.10 -3.82
C VAL A 157 -25.23 -11.14 -4.46
N CYS A 158 -24.95 -10.18 -5.31
CA CYS A 158 -23.67 -10.06 -5.98
C CYS A 158 -22.71 -9.27 -5.08
N ILE A 159 -21.56 -9.85 -4.76
CA ILE A 159 -20.52 -9.22 -3.93
C ILE A 159 -19.14 -9.47 -4.53
N GLU A 160 -18.16 -8.71 -4.10
CA GLU A 160 -16.75 -8.99 -4.35
C GLU A 160 -16.21 -9.87 -3.21
N PHE A 161 -15.62 -11.01 -3.54
CA PHE A 161 -15.05 -11.93 -2.56
C PHE A 161 -13.72 -11.40 -2.01
N GLY A 162 -13.32 -11.89 -0.84
CA GLY A 162 -12.14 -11.40 -0.12
C GLY A 162 -12.34 -10.04 0.55
N THR A 163 -13.56 -9.49 0.52
CA THR A 163 -13.92 -8.21 1.16
C THR A 163 -14.70 -8.42 2.45
N VAL A 164 -14.84 -7.35 3.24
CA VAL A 164 -15.69 -7.35 4.45
C VAL A 164 -17.16 -7.68 4.17
N LEU A 165 -17.59 -7.61 2.91
CA LEU A 165 -18.94 -8.03 2.52
C LEU A 165 -19.11 -9.54 2.60
N GLN A 166 -18.11 -10.29 2.17
CA GLN A 166 -18.12 -11.73 2.30
C GLN A 166 -18.22 -12.13 3.78
N ASP A 167 -17.36 -11.60 4.63
CA ASP A 167 -17.37 -11.88 6.07
C ASP A 167 -18.72 -11.53 6.70
N PHE A 168 -19.33 -10.43 6.27
CA PHE A 168 -20.65 -9.99 6.74
C PHE A 168 -21.73 -11.01 6.37
N PHE A 169 -21.80 -11.47 5.13
CA PHE A 169 -22.80 -12.44 4.69
C PHE A 169 -22.54 -13.85 5.22
N ASP A 170 -21.28 -14.25 5.36
CA ASP A 170 -20.91 -15.53 5.98
C ASP A 170 -21.39 -15.56 7.43
N LYS A 171 -21.20 -14.48 8.17
CA LYS A 171 -21.71 -14.33 9.52
C LYS A 171 -23.25 -14.37 9.54
N TYR A 172 -23.92 -13.58 8.71
CA TYR A 172 -25.37 -13.57 8.60
C TYR A 172 -25.90 -14.99 8.36
N ASN A 173 -25.37 -15.67 7.36
CA ASN A 173 -25.79 -17.02 6.99
C ASN A 173 -25.52 -18.05 8.10
N SER A 174 -24.47 -17.88 8.90
CA SER A 174 -24.19 -18.77 10.04
C SER A 174 -25.20 -18.66 11.18
N GLU A 175 -25.89 -17.53 11.27
CA GLU A 175 -26.89 -17.22 12.30
C GLU A 175 -28.33 -17.58 11.85
N HIS A 176 -28.52 -17.96 10.57
CA HIS A 176 -29.82 -18.23 9.96
C HIS A 176 -29.95 -19.66 9.43
N GLY A 177 -31.21 -20.15 9.37
CA GLY A 177 -31.51 -21.46 8.80
C GLY A 177 -31.25 -21.55 7.29
N ALA A 178 -31.15 -22.78 6.75
CA ALA A 178 -30.80 -22.96 5.33
C ALA A 178 -31.76 -22.27 4.34
N ASP A 179 -33.05 -22.13 4.72
CA ASP A 179 -34.06 -21.48 3.88
C ASP A 179 -34.01 -19.94 3.98
N GLU A 180 -33.28 -19.41 4.96
CA GLU A 180 -33.14 -17.98 5.25
C GLU A 180 -31.78 -17.42 4.78
N GLN A 181 -30.88 -18.26 4.32
CA GLN A 181 -29.56 -17.85 3.86
C GLN A 181 -29.64 -17.06 2.56
N ILE A 182 -28.71 -16.14 2.41
CA ILE A 182 -28.52 -15.32 1.21
C ILE A 182 -27.37 -15.94 0.39
N GLU A 183 -27.64 -16.31 -0.86
CA GLU A 183 -26.62 -16.85 -1.75
C GLU A 183 -25.73 -15.72 -2.28
N CYS A 184 -24.46 -15.70 -1.86
CA CYS A 184 -23.48 -14.75 -2.39
C CYS A 184 -22.91 -15.27 -3.71
N VAL A 185 -22.90 -14.43 -4.72
CA VAL A 185 -22.27 -14.70 -6.01
C VAL A 185 -21.21 -13.63 -6.28
N GLU A 186 -20.08 -14.05 -6.85
CA GLU A 186 -18.98 -13.14 -7.16
C GLU A 186 -19.33 -12.25 -8.35
N THR A 187 -18.97 -10.97 -8.25
CA THR A 187 -19.01 -10.08 -9.42
C THR A 187 -17.91 -10.50 -10.39
N ALA A 188 -18.26 -10.66 -11.67
CA ALA A 188 -17.23 -10.65 -12.70
C ALA A 188 -16.66 -9.22 -12.75
N GLY A 189 -15.39 -9.06 -12.39
CA GLY A 189 -14.65 -7.81 -12.46
C GLY A 189 -14.54 -7.28 -13.89
#